data_9d4f77c6cd511cf2d3664e267aaeec23
#
_entry.id   9d4f77c6cd511cf2d3664e267aaeec23
#
_cell.length_a   1.000
_cell.length_b   1.000
_cell.length_c   1.000
_cell.angle_alpha   90.00
_cell.angle_beta   90.00
_cell.angle_gamma   90.00
#
_symmetry.space_group_name_H-M   'P 1'
#
loop_
_entity.id
_entity.type
_entity.pdbx_description
1 polymer ?
#
loop_
_entity_poly.entity_id
_entity_poly.type
_entity_poly.pdbx_seq_one_letter_code
_entity_poly.pdbx_strand_id
1 'polypeptide(L)'
;MARGSAGESVLHKHLRVLEAFDTLRPFLTLTEIADASGLPLSSAHRLVSELEREGLLERMPDRTYRLGVRLWEFASRTPGALGLRELARPWLEAVHARVRQHTQLGVLAGHDVLFIERMSTRDAVLNATLIGGRIPLPVSSSGLVLLAHAAPGLVDEVIAAGWPAYTPATIRGSDALRTRLRHVRADGFAVTDGQIHVESRGIAVPVMGPHQVVYAAISVVVANDGTSPQPAIELLTMAASGITHALEQAYLPDRSAAPDGARAMRALVSTSQRSLDYFASLDGDKPVPPAGRGERR
;
A
#
# COMPACT_ATOMS: atom_id res chain seq x y z
N MET A 1 24.72 -28.22 -22.38
CA MET A 1 23.86 -27.25 -23.05
C MET A 1 23.46 -26.20 -22.05
N ALA A 2 24.07 -25.02 -22.14
CA ALA A 2 23.74 -23.89 -21.25
C ALA A 2 22.39 -23.35 -21.59
N ARG A 3 21.42 -23.40 -20.63
CA ARG A 3 20.18 -22.65 -20.70
C ARG A 3 20.53 -21.17 -20.63
N GLY A 4 20.39 -20.46 -21.76
CA GLY A 4 20.53 -19.03 -21.80
C GLY A 4 19.55 -18.39 -20.80
N SER A 5 20.08 -17.54 -19.92
CA SER A 5 19.27 -16.68 -19.07
C SER A 5 18.36 -15.84 -19.98
N ALA A 6 17.06 -16.01 -19.88
CA ALA A 6 16.11 -15.10 -20.50
C ALA A 6 16.48 -13.70 -20.03
N GLY A 7 16.89 -12.83 -20.96
CA GLY A 7 17.41 -11.50 -20.63
C GLY A 7 16.36 -10.73 -19.83
N GLU A 8 16.78 -10.18 -18.71
CA GLU A 8 15.98 -9.33 -17.85
C GLU A 8 15.33 -8.21 -18.68
N SER A 9 14.00 -8.05 -18.59
CA SER A 9 13.29 -7.07 -19.41
C SER A 9 13.74 -5.64 -19.11
N VAL A 10 13.69 -4.76 -20.10
CA VAL A 10 14.04 -3.34 -19.93
C VAL A 10 13.15 -2.70 -18.86
N LEU A 11 11.86 -3.04 -18.83
CA LEU A 11 10.93 -2.57 -17.81
C LEU A 11 11.37 -3.00 -16.40
N HIS A 12 11.80 -4.23 -16.22
CA HIS A 12 12.26 -4.72 -14.92
C HIS A 12 13.47 -3.92 -14.41
N LYS A 13 14.40 -3.57 -15.32
CA LYS A 13 15.55 -2.72 -14.97
C LYS A 13 15.13 -1.30 -14.56
N HIS A 14 14.12 -0.71 -15.21
CA HIS A 14 13.55 0.58 -14.78
C HIS A 14 12.91 0.49 -13.39
N LEU A 15 12.17 -0.60 -13.11
CA LEU A 15 11.59 -0.82 -11.78
C LEU A 15 12.67 -0.93 -10.70
N ARG A 16 13.78 -1.65 -10.95
CA ARG A 16 14.93 -1.72 -10.01
C ARG A 16 15.53 -0.35 -9.71
N VAL A 17 15.58 0.55 -10.70
CA VAL A 17 16.03 1.94 -10.48
C VAL A 17 15.05 2.69 -9.58
N LEU A 18 13.74 2.54 -9.78
CA LEU A 18 12.73 3.17 -8.91
C LEU A 18 12.72 2.56 -7.51
N GLU A 19 12.95 1.27 -7.38
CA GLU A 19 13.04 0.53 -6.10
C GLU A 19 14.30 0.87 -5.28
N ALA A 20 15.31 1.51 -5.89
CA ALA A 20 16.48 2.01 -5.16
C ALA A 20 16.11 3.10 -4.13
N PHE A 21 15.01 3.83 -4.36
CA PHE A 21 14.54 4.90 -3.49
C PHE A 21 13.65 4.34 -2.39
N ASP A 22 13.87 4.76 -1.16
CA ASP A 22 13.04 4.43 -0.01
C ASP A 22 12.73 5.68 0.84
N THR A 23 11.88 5.54 1.85
CA THR A 23 11.49 6.65 2.73
C THR A 23 12.63 7.19 3.61
N LEU A 24 13.70 6.41 3.81
CA LEU A 24 14.88 6.82 4.57
C LEU A 24 15.93 7.47 3.66
N ARG A 25 15.93 7.10 2.38
CA ARG A 25 16.85 7.61 1.35
C ARG A 25 16.05 8.10 0.14
N PRO A 26 15.29 9.20 0.28
CA PRO A 26 14.45 9.75 -0.80
C PRO A 26 15.25 10.49 -1.87
N PHE A 27 16.52 10.80 -1.62
CA PHE A 27 17.43 11.46 -2.54
C PHE A 27 18.68 10.61 -2.74
N LEU A 28 19.00 10.25 -3.97
CA LEU A 28 20.14 9.42 -4.32
C LEU A 28 20.93 10.03 -5.47
N THR A 29 22.25 9.92 -5.41
CA THR A 29 23.15 10.19 -6.54
C THR A 29 23.04 9.05 -7.56
N LEU A 30 23.50 9.29 -8.79
CA LEU A 30 23.55 8.25 -9.83
C LEU A 30 24.35 7.02 -9.39
N THR A 31 25.43 7.21 -8.65
CA THR A 31 26.26 6.11 -8.15
C THR A 31 25.51 5.26 -7.14
N GLU A 32 24.82 5.90 -6.17
CA GLU A 32 24.00 5.19 -5.18
C GLU A 32 22.84 4.45 -5.82
N ILE A 33 22.21 5.03 -6.86
CA ILE A 33 21.18 4.34 -7.66
C ILE A 33 21.75 3.10 -8.35
N ALA A 34 22.93 3.23 -8.97
CA ALA A 34 23.60 2.10 -9.63
C ALA A 34 23.89 0.97 -8.64
N ASP A 35 24.46 1.30 -7.49
CA ASP A 35 24.80 0.35 -6.44
C ASP A 35 23.54 -0.32 -5.86
N ALA A 36 22.52 0.46 -5.49
CA ALA A 36 21.28 -0.06 -4.91
C ALA A 36 20.47 -0.91 -5.90
N SER A 37 20.45 -0.52 -7.18
CA SER A 37 19.80 -1.29 -8.25
C SER A 37 20.61 -2.48 -8.74
N GLY A 38 21.91 -2.60 -8.37
CA GLY A 38 22.82 -3.64 -8.85
C GLY A 38 23.06 -3.56 -10.36
N LEU A 39 23.01 -2.36 -10.94
CA LEU A 39 23.23 -2.13 -12.37
C LEU A 39 24.62 -1.51 -12.60
N PRO A 40 25.28 -1.83 -13.70
CA PRO A 40 26.47 -1.08 -14.13
C PRO A 40 26.17 0.41 -14.28
N LEU A 41 27.08 1.30 -13.86
CA LEU A 41 26.87 2.75 -13.83
C LEU A 41 26.40 3.32 -15.19
N SER A 42 26.94 2.82 -16.30
CA SER A 42 26.53 3.22 -17.65
C SER A 42 25.09 2.84 -17.97
N SER A 43 24.64 1.68 -17.51
CA SER A 43 23.25 1.22 -17.65
C SER A 43 22.31 2.04 -16.76
N ALA A 44 22.69 2.27 -15.50
CA ALA A 44 21.94 3.11 -14.57
C ALA A 44 21.77 4.53 -15.12
N HIS A 45 22.85 5.14 -15.64
CA HIS A 45 22.81 6.47 -16.26
C HIS A 45 21.75 6.56 -17.39
N ARG A 46 21.76 5.60 -18.31
CA ARG A 46 20.80 5.57 -19.42
C ARG A 46 19.36 5.44 -18.92
N LEU A 47 19.10 4.50 -17.98
CA LEU A 47 17.76 4.26 -17.44
C LEU A 47 17.25 5.44 -16.59
N VAL A 48 18.14 6.06 -15.77
CA VAL A 48 17.82 7.27 -15.00
C VAL A 48 17.44 8.41 -15.93
N SER A 49 18.23 8.62 -17.03
CA SER A 49 17.92 9.67 -18.01
C SER A 49 16.59 9.42 -18.74
N GLU A 50 16.23 8.16 -19.01
CA GLU A 50 14.93 7.79 -19.57
C GLU A 50 13.80 8.10 -18.59
N LEU A 51 13.96 7.70 -17.30
CA LEU A 51 12.97 7.97 -16.26
C LEU A 51 12.83 9.48 -15.95
N GLU A 52 13.91 10.24 -15.97
CA GLU A 52 13.91 11.70 -15.81
C GLU A 52 13.14 12.38 -16.97
N ARG A 53 13.41 12.00 -18.22
CA ARG A 53 12.69 12.51 -19.39
C ARG A 53 11.19 12.22 -19.33
N GLU A 54 10.81 11.08 -18.78
CA GLU A 54 9.41 10.69 -18.58
C GLU A 54 8.79 11.29 -17.29
N GLY A 55 9.54 12.05 -16.50
CA GLY A 55 9.08 12.66 -15.26
C GLY A 55 8.83 11.68 -14.11
N LEU A 56 9.34 10.44 -14.23
CA LEU A 56 9.28 9.43 -13.17
C LEU A 56 10.41 9.58 -12.15
N LEU A 57 11.51 10.23 -12.56
CA LEU A 57 12.55 10.77 -11.69
C LEU A 57 12.69 12.27 -11.92
N GLU A 58 13.13 12.97 -10.91
CA GLU A 58 13.43 14.39 -10.95
C GLU A 58 14.84 14.63 -10.46
N ARG A 59 15.65 15.34 -11.25
CA ARG A 59 17.01 15.72 -10.89
C ARG A 59 17.03 16.99 -10.09
N MET A 60 17.71 16.97 -8.95
CA MET A 60 17.87 18.10 -8.05
C MET A 60 19.11 18.93 -8.40
N PRO A 61 19.20 20.21 -7.94
CA PRO A 61 20.35 21.09 -8.20
C PRO A 61 21.69 20.53 -7.69
N ASP A 62 21.68 19.73 -6.64
CA ASP A 62 22.85 19.06 -6.06
C ASP A 62 23.25 17.76 -6.78
N ARG A 63 22.64 17.50 -7.94
CA ARG A 63 22.82 16.33 -8.78
C ARG A 63 22.30 15.01 -8.18
N THR A 64 21.55 15.05 -7.09
CA THR A 64 20.77 13.90 -6.64
C THR A 64 19.50 13.75 -7.46
N TYR A 65 18.86 12.59 -7.36
CA TYR A 65 17.57 12.28 -7.97
C TYR A 65 16.57 11.95 -6.87
N ARG A 66 15.30 12.21 -7.15
CA ARG A 66 14.16 11.76 -6.34
C ARG A 66 13.07 11.18 -7.23
N LEU A 67 12.12 10.47 -6.64
CA LEU A 67 10.93 10.04 -7.35
C LEU A 67 10.13 11.25 -7.84
N GLY A 68 9.78 11.24 -9.13
CA GLY A 68 9.07 12.33 -9.79
C GLY A 68 7.58 12.36 -9.47
N VAL A 69 6.96 13.54 -9.53
CA VAL A 69 5.53 13.74 -9.25
C VAL A 69 4.61 12.92 -10.16
N ARG A 70 5.08 12.52 -11.34
CA ARG A 70 4.31 11.70 -12.28
C ARG A 70 3.95 10.31 -11.72
N LEU A 71 4.76 9.76 -10.81
CA LEU A 71 4.40 8.54 -10.08
C LEU A 71 3.14 8.74 -9.21
N TRP A 72 3.03 9.92 -8.58
CA TRP A 72 1.84 10.28 -7.83
C TRP A 72 0.60 10.41 -8.74
N GLU A 73 0.73 10.96 -9.96
CA GLU A 73 -0.36 11.00 -10.93
C GLU A 73 -0.88 9.60 -11.28
N PHE A 74 0.00 8.63 -11.47
CA PHE A 74 -0.40 7.24 -11.71
C PHE A 74 -1.07 6.63 -10.48
N ALA A 75 -0.48 6.82 -9.30
CA ALA A 75 -1.01 6.32 -8.05
C ALA A 75 -2.41 6.91 -7.75
N SER A 76 -2.61 8.22 -8.02
CA SER A 76 -3.90 8.89 -7.79
C SER A 76 -5.05 8.38 -8.69
N ARG A 77 -4.71 7.71 -9.80
CA ARG A 77 -5.68 7.08 -10.70
C ARG A 77 -5.95 5.62 -10.36
N THR A 78 -5.25 5.07 -9.36
CA THR A 78 -5.43 3.67 -8.96
C THR A 78 -6.68 3.56 -8.09
N PRO A 79 -7.75 2.87 -8.56
CA PRO A 79 -8.91 2.63 -7.72
C PRO A 79 -8.48 1.89 -6.45
N GLY A 80 -8.85 2.39 -5.31
CA GLY A 80 -8.72 1.70 -4.04
C GLY A 80 -7.55 2.13 -3.16
N ALA A 81 -6.31 2.24 -3.63
CA ALA A 81 -5.18 2.45 -2.72
C ALA A 81 -5.15 3.84 -2.06
N LEU A 82 -5.35 4.92 -2.83
CA LEU A 82 -5.43 6.28 -2.27
C LEU A 82 -6.77 6.54 -1.60
N GLY A 83 -7.88 6.13 -2.24
CA GLY A 83 -9.19 6.28 -1.64
C GLY A 83 -9.32 5.50 -0.32
N LEU A 84 -8.81 4.27 -0.26
CA LEU A 84 -8.76 3.48 0.98
C LEU A 84 -7.97 4.20 2.08
N ARG A 85 -6.81 4.76 1.78
CA ARG A 85 -5.99 5.49 2.73
C ARG A 85 -6.72 6.71 3.29
N GLU A 86 -7.34 7.50 2.41
CA GLU A 86 -8.10 8.70 2.80
C GLU A 86 -9.32 8.34 3.64
N LEU A 87 -10.09 7.33 3.23
CA LEU A 87 -11.27 6.86 3.94
C LEU A 87 -10.93 6.25 5.31
N ALA A 88 -9.78 5.56 5.41
CA ALA A 88 -9.33 4.93 6.64
C ALA A 88 -8.71 5.91 7.64
N ARG A 89 -8.16 7.04 7.17
CA ARG A 89 -7.37 7.96 7.99
C ARG A 89 -8.08 8.45 9.26
N PRO A 90 -9.34 8.90 9.25
CA PRO A 90 -10.01 9.34 10.48
C PRO A 90 -10.11 8.23 11.54
N TRP A 91 -10.28 6.99 11.08
CA TRP A 91 -10.37 5.82 11.96
C TRP A 91 -9.01 5.44 12.54
N LEU A 92 -7.95 5.52 11.73
CA LEU A 92 -6.58 5.31 12.23
C LEU A 92 -6.20 6.39 13.26
N GLU A 93 -6.56 7.66 13.02
CA GLU A 93 -6.34 8.76 13.97
C GLU A 93 -7.07 8.51 15.30
N ALA A 94 -8.31 8.05 15.25
CA ALA A 94 -9.11 7.72 16.45
C ALA A 94 -8.49 6.55 17.25
N VAL A 95 -8.02 5.49 16.58
CA VAL A 95 -7.32 4.37 17.20
C VAL A 95 -5.99 4.84 17.79
N HIS A 96 -5.19 5.58 17.01
CA HIS A 96 -3.88 6.08 17.43
C HIS A 96 -3.96 6.98 18.68
N ALA A 97 -4.96 7.87 18.74
CA ALA A 97 -5.17 8.75 19.88
C ALA A 97 -5.42 7.98 21.19
N ARG A 98 -5.99 6.78 21.12
CA ARG A 98 -6.27 5.93 22.29
C ARG A 98 -5.10 5.01 22.64
N VAL A 99 -4.53 4.35 21.62
CA VAL A 99 -3.45 3.38 21.82
C VAL A 99 -2.12 4.08 22.11
N ARG A 100 -1.87 5.24 21.50
CA ARG A 100 -0.64 6.04 21.61
C ARG A 100 0.64 5.24 21.31
N GLN A 101 0.50 4.29 20.41
CA GLN A 101 1.55 3.42 19.87
C GLN A 101 1.43 3.43 18.33
N HIS A 102 1.99 2.45 17.63
CA HIS A 102 1.86 2.37 16.18
C HIS A 102 0.44 1.95 15.78
N THR A 103 -0.15 2.68 14.85
CA THR A 103 -1.38 2.31 14.17
C THR A 103 -1.11 2.30 12.67
N GLN A 104 -1.55 1.26 11.97
CA GLN A 104 -1.12 0.98 10.60
C GLN A 104 -2.27 0.46 9.76
N LEU A 105 -2.17 0.71 8.44
CA LEU A 105 -3.03 0.11 7.42
C LEU A 105 -2.15 -0.61 6.41
N GLY A 106 -2.36 -1.91 6.27
CA GLY A 106 -1.62 -2.76 5.35
C GLY A 106 -2.54 -3.38 4.30
N VAL A 107 -2.03 -3.53 3.08
CA VAL A 107 -2.70 -4.21 1.96
C VAL A 107 -1.86 -5.38 1.47
N LEU A 108 -2.52 -6.34 0.82
CA LEU A 108 -1.85 -7.49 0.22
C LEU A 108 -1.05 -7.05 -1.02
N ALA A 109 0.22 -7.41 -1.10
CA ALA A 109 1.09 -7.10 -2.23
C ALA A 109 2.05 -8.29 -2.53
N GLY A 110 1.60 -9.24 -3.33
CA GLY A 110 2.32 -10.50 -3.55
C GLY A 110 2.40 -11.34 -2.28
N HIS A 111 3.62 -11.68 -1.84
CA HIS A 111 3.84 -12.46 -0.61
C HIS A 111 4.06 -11.57 0.64
N ASP A 112 3.82 -10.26 0.51
CA ASP A 112 4.08 -9.27 1.55
C ASP A 112 2.83 -8.48 1.94
N VAL A 113 2.88 -7.86 3.11
CA VAL A 113 2.05 -6.71 3.47
C VAL A 113 2.76 -5.45 2.98
N LEU A 114 2.09 -4.64 2.18
CA LEU A 114 2.50 -3.27 1.88
C LEU A 114 1.78 -2.32 2.84
N PHE A 115 2.53 -1.57 3.64
CA PHE A 115 1.93 -0.58 4.55
C PHE A 115 1.71 0.74 3.82
N ILE A 116 0.44 1.13 3.69
CA ILE A 116 0.01 2.35 2.96
C ILE A 116 -0.26 3.53 3.88
N GLU A 117 -0.46 3.28 5.19
CA GLU A 117 -0.56 4.33 6.20
C GLU A 117 0.03 3.86 7.54
N ARG A 118 0.65 4.79 8.28
CA ARG A 118 1.21 4.55 9.60
C ARG A 118 1.19 5.82 10.44
N MET A 119 0.74 5.68 11.67
CA MET A 119 0.84 6.71 12.72
C MET A 119 1.69 6.18 13.86
N SER A 120 2.46 7.04 14.50
CA SER A 120 3.41 6.66 15.55
C SER A 120 3.65 7.82 16.51
N THR A 121 3.88 7.51 17.79
CA THR A 121 4.41 8.46 18.78
C THR A 121 5.92 8.29 18.93
N ARG A 122 6.60 9.28 19.53
CA ARG A 122 8.06 9.21 19.76
C ARG A 122 8.48 8.05 20.67
N ASP A 123 7.66 7.76 21.67
CA ASP A 123 7.92 6.76 22.71
C ASP A 123 7.27 5.40 22.39
N ALA A 124 6.88 5.19 21.13
CA ALA A 124 6.33 3.93 20.69
C ALA A 124 7.39 2.82 20.68
N VAL A 125 6.96 1.57 20.90
CA VAL A 125 7.82 0.40 20.82
C VAL A 125 8.51 0.28 19.45
N LEU A 126 9.57 -0.52 19.38
CA LEU A 126 10.25 -0.75 18.11
C LEU A 126 9.30 -1.38 17.10
N ASN A 127 9.22 -0.78 15.93
CA ASN A 127 8.42 -1.27 14.82
C ASN A 127 9.20 -1.15 13.51
N ALA A 128 9.37 -2.25 12.82
CA ALA A 128 10.13 -2.35 11.57
C ALA A 128 9.36 -1.81 10.35
N THR A 129 8.10 -1.37 10.49
CA THR A 129 7.28 -0.93 9.37
C THR A 129 7.50 0.54 9.02
N LEU A 130 7.47 0.85 7.73
CA LEU A 130 7.45 2.20 7.17
C LEU A 130 6.31 2.30 6.15
N ILE A 131 5.82 3.50 5.88
CA ILE A 131 4.89 3.72 4.75
C ILE A 131 5.63 3.37 3.46
N GLY A 132 5.02 2.54 2.60
CA GLY A 132 5.67 1.98 1.41
C GLY A 132 6.58 0.78 1.71
N GLY A 133 6.84 0.47 2.98
CA GLY A 133 7.59 -0.71 3.39
C GLY A 133 6.80 -1.99 3.26
N ARG A 134 7.51 -3.10 3.08
CA ARG A 134 6.96 -4.45 2.92
C ARG A 134 7.45 -5.37 4.01
N ILE A 135 6.57 -6.23 4.50
CA ILE A 135 6.89 -7.29 5.47
C ILE A 135 6.25 -8.60 5.00
N PRO A 136 6.98 -9.71 5.04
CA PRO A 136 6.43 -11.02 4.67
C PRO A 136 5.15 -11.35 5.43
N LEU A 137 4.13 -11.88 4.73
CA LEU A 137 2.81 -12.16 5.28
C LEU A 137 2.84 -13.01 6.56
N PRO A 138 3.63 -14.10 6.68
CA PRO A 138 3.56 -15.00 7.84
C PRO A 138 4.05 -14.41 9.16
N VAL A 139 4.81 -13.31 9.14
CA VAL A 139 5.52 -12.81 10.34
C VAL A 139 4.84 -11.63 11.02
N SER A 140 3.75 -11.10 10.46
CA SER A 140 3.03 -9.97 11.04
C SER A 140 1.54 -10.26 11.22
N SER A 141 0.91 -9.63 12.21
CA SER A 141 -0.53 -9.75 12.44
C SER A 141 -1.35 -9.31 11.22
N SER A 142 -1.00 -8.20 10.59
CA SER A 142 -1.62 -7.74 9.34
C SER A 142 -1.49 -8.78 8.22
N GLY A 143 -0.30 -9.38 8.09
CA GLY A 143 -0.04 -10.40 7.07
C GLY A 143 -0.83 -11.68 7.31
N LEU A 144 -0.94 -12.14 8.56
CA LEU A 144 -1.76 -13.29 8.90
C LEU A 144 -3.24 -13.06 8.61
N VAL A 145 -3.76 -11.86 8.88
CA VAL A 145 -5.14 -11.47 8.52
C VAL A 145 -5.33 -11.51 7.01
N LEU A 146 -4.47 -10.86 6.24
CA LEU A 146 -4.56 -10.81 4.78
C LEU A 146 -4.43 -12.21 4.16
N LEU A 147 -3.45 -12.99 4.59
CA LEU A 147 -3.20 -14.34 4.08
C LEU A 147 -4.33 -15.32 4.45
N ALA A 148 -4.93 -15.16 5.64
CA ALA A 148 -6.05 -15.97 6.07
C ALA A 148 -7.27 -15.84 5.15
N HIS A 149 -7.45 -14.68 4.53
CA HIS A 149 -8.58 -14.38 3.65
C HIS A 149 -8.21 -14.31 2.16
N ALA A 150 -6.95 -14.58 1.83
CA ALA A 150 -6.49 -14.61 0.44
C ALA A 150 -6.97 -15.88 -0.29
N ALA A 151 -6.80 -15.89 -1.62
CA ALA A 151 -7.05 -17.07 -2.43
C ALA A 151 -6.20 -18.25 -1.95
N PRO A 152 -6.74 -19.49 -1.94
CA PRO A 152 -6.04 -20.66 -1.41
C PRO A 152 -4.64 -20.90 -1.98
N GLY A 153 -4.44 -20.63 -3.27
CA GLY A 153 -3.14 -20.80 -3.94
C GLY A 153 -2.03 -19.91 -3.38
N LEU A 154 -2.36 -18.73 -2.86
CA LEU A 154 -1.36 -17.82 -2.29
C LEU A 154 -0.69 -18.40 -1.04
N VAL A 155 -1.43 -19.15 -0.23
CA VAL A 155 -0.85 -19.81 0.97
C VAL A 155 0.24 -20.82 0.55
N ASP A 156 -0.01 -21.58 -0.52
CA ASP A 156 0.94 -22.55 -1.06
C ASP A 156 2.17 -21.86 -1.67
N GLU A 157 1.98 -20.76 -2.39
CA GLU A 157 3.06 -19.95 -2.93
C GLU A 157 3.95 -19.36 -1.83
N VAL A 158 3.35 -18.80 -0.77
CA VAL A 158 4.08 -18.26 0.39
C VAL A 158 4.87 -19.36 1.10
N ILE A 159 4.28 -20.56 1.27
CA ILE A 159 4.96 -21.70 1.87
C ILE A 159 6.14 -22.13 1.00
N ALA A 160 5.96 -22.22 -0.30
CA ALA A 160 7.02 -22.61 -1.26
C ALA A 160 8.17 -21.59 -1.31
N ALA A 161 7.86 -20.29 -1.23
CA ALA A 161 8.86 -19.23 -1.20
C ALA A 161 9.63 -19.18 0.13
N GLY A 162 8.97 -19.59 1.25
CA GLY A 162 9.53 -19.44 2.57
C GLY A 162 9.56 -18.00 3.07
N TRP A 163 9.93 -17.82 4.32
CA TRP A 163 10.06 -16.49 4.96
C TRP A 163 11.16 -16.49 6.00
N PRO A 164 11.78 -15.33 6.30
CA PRO A 164 12.84 -15.23 7.29
C PRO A 164 12.29 -15.41 8.72
N ALA A 165 13.13 -15.95 9.60
CA ALA A 165 12.87 -16.01 11.04
C ALA A 165 13.63 -14.86 11.71
N TYR A 166 12.91 -13.94 12.32
CA TYR A 166 13.49 -12.78 12.99
C TYR A 166 13.78 -13.04 14.48
N THR A 167 12.96 -13.89 15.11
CA THR A 167 13.06 -14.26 16.52
C THR A 167 12.76 -15.75 16.70
N PRO A 168 13.00 -16.31 17.89
CA PRO A 168 12.55 -17.67 18.21
C PRO A 168 11.01 -17.84 18.15
N ALA A 169 10.24 -16.78 18.34
CA ALA A 169 8.78 -16.78 18.29
C ALA A 169 8.21 -16.73 16.86
N THR A 170 9.04 -16.43 15.85
CA THR A 170 8.59 -16.41 14.45
C THR A 170 8.00 -17.76 14.05
N ILE A 171 6.78 -17.76 13.50
CA ILE A 171 6.11 -18.96 12.97
C ILE A 171 7.04 -19.65 11.96
N ARG A 172 7.21 -20.96 12.11
CA ARG A 172 8.03 -21.79 11.22
C ARG A 172 7.24 -22.98 10.70
N GLY A 173 7.43 -23.27 9.44
CA GLY A 173 6.85 -24.43 8.77
C GLY A 173 5.39 -24.27 8.34
N SER A 174 5.01 -25.10 7.40
CA SER A 174 3.71 -25.06 6.72
C SER A 174 2.54 -25.33 7.66
N ASP A 175 2.67 -26.32 8.53
CA ASP A 175 1.56 -26.77 9.39
C ASP A 175 1.22 -25.74 10.47
N ALA A 176 2.26 -25.14 11.08
CA ALA A 176 2.08 -24.07 12.05
C ALA A 176 1.41 -22.85 11.41
N LEU A 177 1.83 -22.44 10.21
CA LEU A 177 1.20 -21.36 9.47
C LEU A 177 -0.26 -21.68 9.14
N ARG A 178 -0.55 -22.84 8.55
CA ARG A 178 -1.92 -23.25 8.21
C ARG A 178 -2.83 -23.30 9.43
N THR A 179 -2.32 -23.80 10.55
CA THR A 179 -3.06 -23.84 11.83
C THR A 179 -3.37 -22.41 12.29
N ARG A 180 -2.38 -21.52 12.25
CA ARG A 180 -2.57 -20.11 12.63
C ARG A 180 -3.60 -19.42 11.76
N LEU A 181 -3.56 -19.62 10.44
CA LEU A 181 -4.54 -19.04 9.51
C LEU A 181 -5.96 -19.53 9.75
N ARG A 182 -6.15 -20.80 10.17
CA ARG A 182 -7.48 -21.30 10.57
C ARG A 182 -8.02 -20.56 11.80
N HIS A 183 -7.18 -20.36 12.83
CA HIS A 183 -7.57 -19.58 14.02
C HIS A 183 -7.91 -18.13 13.62
N VAL A 184 -7.09 -17.47 12.82
CA VAL A 184 -7.36 -16.09 12.38
C VAL A 184 -8.70 -15.98 11.65
N ARG A 185 -9.07 -16.96 10.81
CA ARG A 185 -10.39 -17.00 10.16
C ARG A 185 -11.54 -17.19 11.14
N ALA A 186 -11.35 -18.05 12.13
CA ALA A 186 -12.38 -18.33 13.13
C ALA A 186 -12.59 -17.16 14.10
N ASP A 187 -11.49 -16.55 14.54
CA ASP A 187 -11.49 -15.51 15.57
C ASP A 187 -11.77 -14.12 14.98
N GLY A 188 -11.50 -13.91 13.68
CA GLY A 188 -11.65 -12.62 12.98
C GLY A 188 -10.52 -11.63 13.27
N PHE A 189 -9.44 -12.05 13.93
CA PHE A 189 -8.27 -11.21 14.22
C PHE A 189 -6.98 -12.03 14.29
N ALA A 190 -5.85 -11.35 14.29
CA ALA A 190 -4.54 -11.95 14.54
C ALA A 190 -3.79 -11.19 15.63
N VAL A 191 -3.16 -11.94 16.53
CA VAL A 191 -2.19 -11.43 17.51
C VAL A 191 -0.85 -12.10 17.27
N THR A 192 0.23 -11.33 17.22
CA THR A 192 1.60 -11.84 17.02
C THR A 192 2.49 -11.32 18.14
N ASP A 193 2.91 -12.21 19.01
CA ASP A 193 3.78 -11.88 20.15
C ASP A 193 5.23 -12.13 19.75
N GLY A 194 6.04 -11.08 19.75
CA GLY A 194 7.49 -11.18 19.59
C GLY A 194 7.98 -11.76 18.25
N GLN A 195 7.18 -11.81 17.19
CA GLN A 195 7.57 -12.50 15.95
C GLN A 195 8.64 -11.77 15.11
N ILE A 196 8.66 -10.45 15.15
CA ILE A 196 9.69 -9.63 14.46
C ILE A 196 10.65 -9.05 15.49
N HIS A 197 10.14 -8.57 16.62
CA HIS A 197 10.92 -8.07 17.75
C HIS A 197 10.30 -8.55 19.05
N VAL A 198 11.10 -9.13 19.94
CA VAL A 198 10.62 -9.84 21.15
C VAL A 198 9.75 -8.98 22.06
N GLU A 199 10.01 -7.70 22.14
CA GLU A 199 9.28 -6.74 22.97
C GLU A 199 8.03 -6.16 22.29
N SER A 200 7.75 -6.54 21.05
CA SER A 200 6.63 -6.01 20.28
C SER A 200 5.52 -7.06 20.10
N ARG A 201 4.29 -6.60 20.23
CA ARG A 201 3.07 -7.36 19.92
C ARG A 201 2.32 -6.67 18.80
N GLY A 202 2.03 -7.39 17.71
CA GLY A 202 1.16 -6.95 16.64
C GLY A 202 -0.27 -7.46 16.85
N ILE A 203 -1.28 -6.61 16.66
CA ILE A 203 -2.70 -6.96 16.70
C ILE A 203 -3.34 -6.41 15.44
N ALA A 204 -4.08 -7.23 14.69
CA ALA A 204 -4.72 -6.82 13.44
C ALA A 204 -6.09 -7.43 13.26
N VAL A 205 -6.97 -6.68 12.58
CA VAL A 205 -8.29 -7.13 12.13
C VAL A 205 -8.48 -6.84 10.64
N PRO A 206 -9.32 -7.60 9.93
CA PRO A 206 -9.61 -7.36 8.53
C PRO A 206 -10.49 -6.12 8.34
N VAL A 207 -10.19 -5.35 7.30
CA VAL A 207 -11.08 -4.34 6.74
C VAL A 207 -11.75 -4.95 5.53
N MET A 208 -13.07 -5.12 5.62
CA MET A 208 -13.86 -5.67 4.52
C MET A 208 -14.16 -4.59 3.50
N GLY A 209 -14.19 -4.97 2.26
CA GLY A 209 -14.65 -4.14 1.17
C GLY A 209 -15.96 -4.68 0.55
N PRO A 210 -16.37 -4.14 -0.59
CA PRO A 210 -17.50 -4.65 -1.33
C PRO A 210 -17.38 -6.16 -1.58
N HIS A 211 -18.51 -6.86 -1.59
CA HIS A 211 -18.59 -8.31 -1.81
C HIS A 211 -17.92 -9.18 -0.74
N GLN A 212 -17.75 -8.67 0.49
CA GLN A 212 -17.15 -9.41 1.61
C GLN A 212 -15.71 -9.88 1.34
N VAL A 213 -14.96 -9.15 0.54
CA VAL A 213 -13.54 -9.39 0.29
C VAL A 213 -12.71 -8.56 1.25
N VAL A 214 -11.64 -9.12 1.81
CA VAL A 214 -10.70 -8.36 2.63
C VAL A 214 -9.84 -7.47 1.74
N TYR A 215 -9.97 -6.16 1.92
CA TYR A 215 -9.23 -5.14 1.17
C TYR A 215 -7.95 -4.72 1.87
N ALA A 216 -7.97 -4.72 3.20
CA ALA A 216 -6.83 -4.31 4.01
C ALA A 216 -6.86 -4.99 5.39
N ALA A 217 -5.80 -4.77 6.16
CA ALA A 217 -5.76 -5.04 7.59
C ALA A 217 -5.42 -3.74 8.33
N ILE A 218 -6.27 -3.34 9.28
CA ILE A 218 -5.92 -2.32 10.26
C ILE A 218 -5.26 -2.97 11.47
N SER A 219 -4.18 -2.38 11.97
CA SER A 219 -3.39 -2.99 13.03
C SER A 219 -2.76 -1.98 13.97
N VAL A 220 -2.40 -2.45 15.15
CA VAL A 220 -1.53 -1.75 16.08
C VAL A 220 -0.30 -2.60 16.40
N VAL A 221 0.82 -1.93 16.71
CA VAL A 221 1.99 -2.57 17.34
C VAL A 221 2.20 -1.91 18.70
N VAL A 222 2.14 -2.73 19.73
CA VAL A 222 2.20 -2.32 21.14
C VAL A 222 3.28 -3.12 21.87
N ALA A 223 3.54 -2.80 23.15
CA ALA A 223 4.46 -3.57 23.97
C ALA A 223 3.95 -5.02 24.17
N ASN A 224 4.88 -5.97 24.15
CA ASN A 224 4.63 -7.36 24.48
C ASN A 224 4.86 -7.58 25.99
N ASP A 225 4.03 -6.96 26.82
CA ASP A 225 4.17 -6.88 28.27
C ASP A 225 3.20 -7.78 29.05
N GLY A 226 2.51 -8.70 28.35
CA GLY A 226 1.54 -9.61 28.94
C GLY A 226 0.14 -9.03 29.16
N THR A 227 -0.10 -7.75 28.84
CA THR A 227 -1.45 -7.16 28.91
C THR A 227 -2.41 -7.85 27.95
N SER A 228 -3.72 -7.85 28.27
CA SER A 228 -4.73 -8.43 27.39
C SER A 228 -4.79 -7.70 26.04
N PRO A 229 -4.79 -8.38 24.90
CA PRO A 229 -4.97 -7.76 23.58
C PRO A 229 -6.45 -7.34 23.33
N GLN A 230 -7.38 -7.80 24.14
CA GLN A 230 -8.83 -7.66 23.89
C GLN A 230 -9.29 -6.21 23.71
N PRO A 231 -8.88 -5.21 24.51
CA PRO A 231 -9.30 -3.82 24.30
C PRO A 231 -8.83 -3.26 22.94
N ALA A 232 -7.64 -3.67 22.49
CA ALA A 232 -7.13 -3.25 21.18
C ALA A 232 -7.88 -3.94 20.03
N ILE A 233 -8.25 -5.22 20.18
CA ILE A 233 -9.05 -5.96 19.21
C ILE A 233 -10.42 -5.29 19.03
N GLU A 234 -11.10 -4.96 20.12
CA GLU A 234 -12.41 -4.29 20.08
C GLU A 234 -12.34 -2.92 19.40
N LEU A 235 -11.33 -2.12 19.75
CA LEU A 235 -11.10 -0.82 19.16
C LEU A 235 -10.82 -0.91 17.64
N LEU A 236 -9.98 -1.87 17.25
CA LEU A 236 -9.66 -2.12 15.83
C LEU A 236 -10.88 -2.63 15.06
N THR A 237 -11.71 -3.48 15.66
CA THR A 237 -12.93 -4.00 15.04
C THR A 237 -13.93 -2.89 14.77
N MET A 238 -14.12 -1.95 15.72
CA MET A 238 -14.96 -0.78 15.49
C MET A 238 -14.42 0.11 14.36
N ALA A 239 -13.11 0.35 14.33
CA ALA A 239 -12.48 1.13 13.28
C ALA A 239 -12.58 0.44 11.91
N ALA A 240 -12.35 -0.86 11.84
CA ALA A 240 -12.51 -1.65 10.62
C ALA A 240 -13.93 -1.60 10.08
N SER A 241 -14.94 -1.70 10.93
CA SER A 241 -16.34 -1.58 10.54
C SER A 241 -16.66 -0.19 9.96
N GLY A 242 -16.12 0.86 10.56
CA GLY A 242 -16.29 2.23 10.05
C GLY A 242 -15.61 2.43 8.69
N ILE A 243 -14.40 1.89 8.50
CA ILE A 243 -13.70 1.94 7.20
C ILE A 243 -14.49 1.15 6.16
N THR A 244 -14.97 -0.05 6.50
CA THR A 244 -15.81 -0.88 5.62
C THR A 244 -17.02 -0.11 5.12
N HIS A 245 -17.75 0.52 6.04
CA HIS A 245 -18.93 1.33 5.69
C HIS A 245 -18.58 2.51 4.77
N ALA A 246 -17.48 3.21 5.05
CA ALA A 246 -17.00 4.30 4.20
C ALA A 246 -16.61 3.81 2.78
N LEU A 247 -16.01 2.62 2.69
CA LEU A 247 -15.71 1.99 1.41
C LEU A 247 -16.97 1.63 0.63
N GLU A 248 -17.96 1.04 1.27
CA GLU A 248 -19.25 0.70 0.66
C GLU A 248 -19.93 1.95 0.09
N GLN A 249 -19.97 3.03 0.84
CA GLN A 249 -20.54 4.29 0.37
C GLN A 249 -19.78 4.90 -0.81
N ALA A 250 -18.44 4.80 -0.81
CA ALA A 250 -17.60 5.35 -1.88
C ALA A 250 -17.65 4.55 -3.17
N TYR A 251 -17.76 3.22 -3.08
CA TYR A 251 -17.72 2.33 -4.24
C TYR A 251 -19.07 1.85 -4.74
N LEU A 252 -20.12 2.00 -3.94
CA LEU A 252 -21.51 1.71 -4.31
C LEU A 252 -22.36 3.00 -4.15
N PRO A 253 -22.03 4.11 -4.82
CA PRO A 253 -22.85 5.31 -4.74
C PRO A 253 -24.23 4.98 -5.28
N ASP A 254 -25.26 5.36 -4.51
CA ASP A 254 -26.63 5.37 -5.00
C ASP A 254 -26.67 6.24 -6.26
N ARG A 255 -26.88 5.63 -7.42
CA ARG A 255 -26.90 6.33 -8.72
C ARG A 255 -27.95 7.43 -8.84
N SER A 256 -28.86 7.53 -7.85
CA SER A 256 -29.92 8.54 -7.78
C SER A 256 -29.49 9.88 -7.20
N ALA A 257 -28.34 9.94 -6.55
CA ALA A 257 -27.84 11.15 -5.89
C ALA A 257 -26.59 11.73 -6.56
N ALA A 258 -26.66 12.06 -7.85
CA ALA A 258 -25.64 12.91 -8.47
C ALA A 258 -25.88 14.35 -7.98
N PRO A 259 -24.96 14.95 -7.19
CA PRO A 259 -25.17 16.31 -6.71
C PRO A 259 -25.07 17.31 -7.86
N ASP A 260 -26.03 18.25 -7.89
CA ASP A 260 -26.03 19.43 -8.80
C ASP A 260 -24.71 20.24 -8.76
N GLY A 261 -23.87 20.02 -7.74
CA GLY A 261 -22.55 20.59 -7.60
C GLY A 261 -21.52 20.14 -8.65
N ALA A 262 -21.70 18.97 -9.29
CA ALA A 262 -20.78 18.49 -10.32
C ALA A 262 -20.76 19.38 -11.57
N ARG A 263 -21.88 20.06 -11.86
CA ARG A 263 -21.97 21.03 -12.98
C ARG A 263 -21.20 22.32 -12.73
N ALA A 264 -21.16 22.80 -11.48
CA ALA A 264 -20.46 24.02 -11.11
C ALA A 264 -18.94 23.85 -11.08
N MET A 265 -18.43 22.64 -10.79
CA MET A 265 -17.00 22.33 -10.75
C MET A 265 -16.37 22.13 -12.15
N ARG A 266 -17.16 21.90 -13.19
CA ARG A 266 -16.67 21.69 -14.57
C ARG A 266 -15.78 22.81 -15.10
N ALA A 267 -16.07 24.02 -14.75
CA ALA A 267 -15.38 25.22 -15.27
C ALA A 267 -14.04 25.50 -14.57
N LEU A 268 -13.76 24.83 -13.44
CA LEU A 268 -12.66 25.21 -12.55
C LEU A 268 -11.49 24.21 -12.51
N VAL A 269 -11.63 22.99 -13.02
CA VAL A 269 -10.78 21.93 -12.46
C VAL A 269 -9.86 21.21 -13.42
N SER A 270 -10.02 21.20 -14.73
CA SER A 270 -9.05 20.42 -15.52
C SER A 270 -8.92 20.78 -16.99
N THR A 271 -7.66 20.94 -17.43
CA THR A 271 -7.26 20.92 -18.85
C THR A 271 -7.02 19.50 -19.38
N SER A 272 -7.18 18.48 -18.55
CA SER A 272 -6.98 17.07 -18.91
C SER A 272 -8.21 16.52 -19.63
N GLN A 273 -8.05 16.03 -20.87
CA GLN A 273 -9.12 15.40 -21.64
C GLN A 273 -9.81 14.27 -20.87
N ARG A 274 -9.06 13.45 -20.12
CA ARG A 274 -9.62 12.35 -19.31
C ARG A 274 -10.52 12.82 -18.17
N SER A 275 -10.20 13.97 -17.55
CA SER A 275 -11.07 14.54 -16.51
C SER A 275 -12.35 15.09 -17.14
N LEU A 276 -12.25 15.71 -18.32
CA LEU A 276 -13.41 16.17 -19.08
C LEU A 276 -14.30 15.01 -19.51
N ASP A 277 -13.72 13.91 -20.00
CA ASP A 277 -14.44 12.70 -20.39
C ASP A 277 -15.12 12.04 -19.18
N TYR A 278 -14.46 12.01 -18.02
CA TYR A 278 -15.06 11.54 -16.76
C TYR A 278 -16.27 12.38 -16.36
N PHE A 279 -16.15 13.70 -16.36
CA PHE A 279 -17.29 14.59 -16.07
C PHE A 279 -18.42 14.44 -17.09
N ALA A 280 -18.11 14.26 -18.36
CA ALA A 280 -19.10 13.98 -19.39
C ALA A 280 -19.86 12.66 -19.16
N SER A 281 -19.16 11.65 -18.64
CA SER A 281 -19.77 10.35 -18.30
C SER A 281 -20.76 10.41 -17.12
N LEU A 282 -20.58 11.39 -16.21
CA LEU A 282 -21.47 11.59 -15.06
C LEU A 282 -22.82 12.23 -15.43
N ASP A 283 -22.87 12.97 -16.55
CA ASP A 283 -24.10 13.67 -16.96
C ASP A 283 -25.04 12.86 -17.86
N GLY A 284 -24.67 11.64 -18.26
CA GLY A 284 -25.51 10.79 -19.10
C GLY A 284 -25.85 11.39 -20.47
N ASP A 285 -25.17 12.46 -20.92
CA ASP A 285 -25.45 13.14 -22.15
C ASP A 285 -24.18 13.31 -23.02
N LYS A 286 -24.39 13.40 -24.33
CA LYS A 286 -23.47 13.27 -25.46
C LYS A 286 -22.08 13.92 -25.29
N PRO A 287 -21.04 13.39 -25.97
CA PRO A 287 -19.70 13.95 -25.91
C PRO A 287 -19.66 15.41 -26.38
N VAL A 288 -19.01 16.27 -25.57
CA VAL A 288 -18.76 17.67 -25.94
C VAL A 288 -17.85 17.69 -27.16
N PRO A 289 -18.22 18.36 -28.26
CA PRO A 289 -17.36 18.48 -29.44
C PRO A 289 -16.05 19.20 -29.06
N PRO A 290 -14.92 18.84 -29.69
CA PRO A 290 -13.64 19.47 -29.39
C PRO A 290 -13.71 20.99 -29.68
N ALA A 291 -13.18 21.76 -28.74
CA ALA A 291 -13.05 23.21 -28.92
C ALA A 291 -12.28 23.51 -30.22
N GLY A 292 -12.93 24.20 -31.13
CA GLY A 292 -12.36 24.56 -32.42
C GLY A 292 -11.01 25.23 -32.27
N ARG A 293 -10.01 24.75 -33.00
CA ARG A 293 -8.73 25.44 -33.16
C ARG A 293 -9.05 26.80 -33.78
N GLY A 294 -8.87 27.86 -33.00
CA GLY A 294 -8.92 29.23 -33.54
C GLY A 294 -7.93 29.38 -34.70
N GLU A 295 -8.46 29.55 -35.90
CA GLU A 295 -7.68 29.96 -37.04
C GLU A 295 -7.06 31.34 -36.73
N ARG A 296 -5.72 31.35 -36.59
CA ARG A 296 -4.97 32.60 -36.63
C ARG A 296 -4.87 33.00 -38.09
N ARG A 297 -5.51 34.09 -38.42
CA ARG A 297 -5.16 34.90 -39.59
C ARG A 297 -3.97 35.81 -39.28
#